data_bc3017cae76421d2037c16f80288b9b9
#
_entry.id   bc3017cae76421d2037c16f80288b9b9
#
_cell.length_a   1.000
_cell.length_b   1.000
_cell.length_c   1.000
_cell.angle_alpha   90.00
_cell.angle_beta   90.00
_cell.angle_gamma   90.00
#
_symmetry.space_group_name_H-M   'P 1'
#
loop_
_entity.id
_entity.type
_entity.pdbx_description
1 polymer ?
#
loop_
_entity_poly.entity_id
_entity_poly.type
_entity_poly.pdbx_seq_one_letter_code
_entity_poly.pdbx_strand_id
1 'polypeptide(L)'
;KLGKSVVLLNFSGRPTVLTWEQEHVDAIMNVWFGGSEAADAICDVLFGDKTPAGRLTMTMPQSTGQVPIYYNHLSTGRPVREGATQYYKYQSNYLDVRNDPLYPFGYGITYTRFAYGEPHLSAKSMRTDGSIDLTVSVENTGEREAVEIVQLYIRDLVASISRPVKELKGFERIVLRAGESRDVTFHITADMLKFYNANLEYVLEPGDFEVMVGPNSRDVKRSRITLVPSISVK
;
A
#
# COMPACT_ATOMS: atom_id res chain seq x y z
N LYS A 1 22.12 -28.03 9.42
CA LYS A 1 22.16 -26.93 8.41
C LYS A 1 23.23 -27.29 7.39
N LEU A 2 22.86 -27.38 6.11
CA LEU A 2 23.77 -27.75 5.03
C LEU A 2 24.63 -26.55 4.54
N GLY A 3 24.47 -25.34 5.12
CA GLY A 3 25.19 -24.12 4.72
C GLY A 3 24.90 -23.68 3.29
N LYS A 4 23.74 -24.03 2.73
CA LYS A 4 23.30 -23.64 1.39
C LYS A 4 22.24 -22.55 1.49
N SER A 5 22.27 -21.60 0.54
CA SER A 5 21.20 -20.61 0.39
C SER A 5 19.91 -21.29 -0.09
N VAL A 6 18.81 -20.86 0.46
CA VAL A 6 17.47 -21.38 0.18
C VAL A 6 16.57 -20.25 -0.32
N VAL A 7 16.00 -20.43 -1.50
CA VAL A 7 14.97 -19.54 -2.04
C VAL A 7 13.66 -20.29 -2.12
N LEU A 8 12.63 -19.74 -1.49
CA LEU A 8 11.27 -20.29 -1.55
C LEU A 8 10.51 -19.69 -2.74
N LEU A 9 10.02 -20.54 -3.63
CA LEU A 9 9.05 -20.16 -4.66
C LEU A 9 7.64 -20.56 -4.18
N ASN A 10 6.84 -19.57 -3.80
CA ASN A 10 5.49 -19.81 -3.29
C ASN A 10 4.46 -19.74 -4.42
N PHE A 11 3.96 -20.90 -4.86
CA PHE A 11 2.86 -21.04 -5.81
C PHE A 11 1.56 -21.19 -5.02
N SER A 12 0.72 -20.17 -5.03
CA SER A 12 -0.53 -20.16 -4.28
C SER A 12 -1.57 -19.27 -4.95
N GLY A 13 -2.85 -19.66 -4.88
CA GLY A 13 -3.98 -18.85 -5.34
C GLY A 13 -4.56 -17.94 -4.24
N ARG A 14 -3.94 -17.88 -3.07
CA ARG A 14 -4.39 -17.11 -1.91
C ARG A 14 -3.21 -16.72 -1.02
N PRO A 15 -3.38 -15.73 -0.12
CA PRO A 15 -2.39 -15.42 0.90
C PRO A 15 -2.10 -16.66 1.77
N THR A 16 -0.83 -16.90 2.01
CA THR A 16 -0.33 -17.99 2.85
C THR A 16 0.38 -17.41 4.07
N VAL A 17 0.39 -18.17 5.17
CA VAL A 17 1.21 -17.86 6.33
C VAL A 17 2.64 -18.31 6.02
N LEU A 18 3.57 -17.36 5.96
CA LEU A 18 4.98 -17.57 5.62
C LEU A 18 5.90 -17.07 6.74
N THR A 19 5.42 -17.01 7.97
CA THR A 19 6.17 -16.45 9.11
C THR A 19 7.41 -17.28 9.42
N TRP A 20 7.30 -18.61 9.39
CA TRP A 20 8.44 -19.47 9.61
C TRP A 20 9.47 -19.35 8.46
N GLU A 21 8.99 -19.35 7.25
CA GLU A 21 9.84 -19.23 6.04
C GLU A 21 10.56 -17.87 6.02
N GLN A 22 9.87 -16.79 6.38
CA GLN A 22 10.46 -15.44 6.50
C GLN A 22 11.71 -15.41 7.40
N GLU A 23 11.74 -16.24 8.44
CA GLU A 23 12.83 -16.29 9.41
C GLU A 23 13.93 -17.30 9.05
N HIS A 24 13.66 -18.25 8.14
CA HIS A 24 14.52 -19.42 7.93
C HIS A 24 15.07 -19.58 6.51
N VAL A 25 14.53 -18.84 5.52
CA VAL A 25 15.02 -18.88 4.14
C VAL A 25 15.66 -17.54 3.75
N ASP A 26 16.55 -17.56 2.76
CA ASP A 26 17.29 -16.36 2.36
C ASP A 26 16.44 -15.42 1.48
N ALA A 27 15.49 -15.99 0.71
CA ALA A 27 14.55 -15.20 -0.11
C ALA A 27 13.23 -15.94 -0.33
N ILE A 28 12.16 -15.16 -0.52
CA ILE A 28 10.82 -15.65 -0.88
C ILE A 28 10.36 -14.94 -2.15
N MET A 29 9.98 -15.70 -3.16
CA MET A 29 9.33 -15.23 -4.36
C MET A 29 7.88 -15.74 -4.37
N ASN A 30 6.91 -14.82 -4.28
CA ASN A 30 5.49 -15.17 -4.38
C ASN A 30 5.08 -15.14 -5.85
N VAL A 31 4.86 -16.28 -6.45
CA VAL A 31 4.70 -16.46 -7.89
C VAL A 31 3.24 -16.49 -8.33
N TRP A 32 2.31 -16.75 -7.40
CA TRP A 32 0.90 -16.97 -7.71
C TRP A 32 0.74 -18.10 -8.75
N PHE A 33 -0.04 -17.84 -9.81
CA PHE A 33 -0.21 -18.73 -10.97
C PHE A 33 0.39 -18.04 -12.20
N GLY A 34 1.61 -18.42 -12.56
CA GLY A 34 2.43 -17.70 -13.55
C GLY A 34 2.11 -18.02 -15.03
N GLY A 35 1.27 -19.02 -15.32
CA GLY A 35 0.98 -19.43 -16.70
C GLY A 35 2.12 -20.20 -17.38
N SER A 36 2.05 -20.33 -18.70
CA SER A 36 2.95 -21.18 -19.48
C SER A 36 4.41 -20.71 -19.48
N GLU A 37 4.63 -19.39 -19.48
CA GLU A 37 5.96 -18.76 -19.51
C GLU A 37 6.54 -18.49 -18.12
N ALA A 38 5.93 -19.03 -17.06
CA ALA A 38 6.33 -18.76 -15.68
C ALA A 38 7.77 -19.19 -15.38
N ALA A 39 8.22 -20.31 -15.96
CA ALA A 39 9.55 -20.84 -15.70
C ALA A 39 10.65 -19.86 -16.12
N ASP A 40 10.56 -19.31 -17.32
CA ASP A 40 11.55 -18.36 -17.84
C ASP A 40 11.52 -17.05 -17.03
N ALA A 41 10.32 -16.52 -16.73
CA ALA A 41 10.17 -15.33 -15.91
C ALA A 41 10.72 -15.51 -14.48
N ILE A 42 10.53 -16.68 -13.87
CA ILE A 42 11.10 -17.01 -12.57
C ILE A 42 12.62 -17.07 -12.64
N CYS A 43 13.19 -17.73 -13.66
CA CYS A 43 14.63 -17.82 -13.87
C CYS A 43 15.24 -16.44 -14.09
N ASP A 44 14.65 -15.59 -14.94
CA ASP A 44 15.12 -14.24 -15.20
C ASP A 44 15.26 -13.42 -13.90
N VAL A 45 14.25 -13.52 -13.02
CA VAL A 45 14.28 -12.83 -11.73
C VAL A 45 15.27 -13.52 -10.79
N LEU A 46 15.23 -14.84 -10.66
CA LEU A 46 16.03 -15.60 -9.69
C LEU A 46 17.55 -15.43 -9.92
N PHE A 47 17.96 -15.40 -11.19
CA PHE A 47 19.37 -15.24 -11.58
C PHE A 47 19.77 -13.79 -11.84
N GLY A 48 18.83 -12.85 -11.72
CA GLY A 48 19.10 -11.41 -11.75
C GLY A 48 19.17 -10.80 -13.16
N ASP A 49 18.70 -11.49 -14.18
CA ASP A 49 18.58 -11.00 -15.56
C ASP A 49 17.49 -9.93 -15.66
N LYS A 50 16.45 -10.05 -14.83
CA LYS A 50 15.39 -9.05 -14.64
C LYS A 50 15.26 -8.63 -13.19
N THR A 51 14.99 -7.37 -12.98
CA THR A 51 14.69 -6.83 -11.66
C THR A 51 13.23 -7.07 -11.31
N PRO A 52 12.90 -7.64 -10.13
CA PRO A 52 11.51 -7.84 -9.75
C PRO A 52 10.78 -6.49 -9.65
N ALA A 53 9.59 -6.42 -10.24
CA ALA A 53 8.75 -5.22 -10.31
C ALA A 53 7.35 -5.43 -9.71
N GLY A 54 6.98 -6.69 -9.44
CA GLY A 54 5.67 -7.05 -8.89
C GLY A 54 5.47 -6.54 -7.47
N ARG A 55 4.21 -6.23 -7.14
CA ARG A 55 3.78 -5.89 -5.77
C ARG A 55 2.65 -6.83 -5.36
N LEU A 56 2.60 -7.18 -4.08
CA LEU A 56 1.54 -8.02 -3.54
C LEU A 56 0.18 -7.33 -3.71
N THR A 57 -0.76 -8.01 -4.34
CA THR A 57 -2.14 -7.57 -4.54
C THR A 57 -3.07 -8.00 -3.41
N MET A 58 -2.52 -8.65 -2.39
CA MET A 58 -3.22 -9.09 -1.18
C MET A 58 -2.30 -8.91 0.03
N THR A 59 -2.92 -8.71 1.20
CA THR A 59 -2.21 -8.67 2.48
C THR A 59 -1.84 -10.09 2.92
N MET A 60 -0.60 -10.33 3.35
CA MET A 60 -0.15 -11.64 3.83
C MET A 60 -0.23 -11.71 5.36
N PRO A 61 -0.91 -12.71 5.94
CA PRO A 61 -1.06 -12.84 7.39
C PRO A 61 0.20 -13.39 8.07
N GLN A 62 0.38 -13.07 9.34
CA GLN A 62 1.37 -13.72 10.21
C GLN A 62 0.87 -15.07 10.74
N SER A 63 -0.44 -15.22 10.91
CA SER A 63 -1.10 -16.41 11.45
C SER A 63 -2.44 -16.62 10.76
N THR A 64 -2.86 -17.87 10.67
CA THR A 64 -4.20 -18.24 10.16
C THR A 64 -5.33 -17.56 10.94
N GLY A 65 -5.12 -17.30 12.23
CA GLY A 65 -6.09 -16.61 13.09
C GLY A 65 -6.34 -15.14 12.71
N GLN A 66 -5.48 -14.54 11.86
CA GLN A 66 -5.70 -13.19 11.35
C GLN A 66 -6.62 -13.14 10.12
N VAL A 67 -6.93 -14.28 9.49
CA VAL A 67 -7.74 -14.32 8.25
C VAL A 67 -9.23 -14.15 8.57
N PRO A 68 -9.94 -13.22 7.89
CA PRO A 68 -9.48 -12.32 6.82
C PRO A 68 -8.70 -11.12 7.34
N ILE A 69 -7.63 -10.73 6.62
CA ILE A 69 -6.85 -9.54 6.92
C ILE A 69 -6.81 -8.62 5.70
N TYR A 70 -7.31 -7.39 5.87
CA TYR A 70 -7.45 -6.40 4.79
C TYR A 70 -6.70 -5.12 5.14
N TYR A 71 -5.97 -4.55 4.17
CA TYR A 71 -5.33 -3.23 4.34
C TYR A 71 -6.36 -2.11 4.50
N ASN A 72 -7.55 -2.30 3.93
CA ASN A 72 -8.66 -1.35 3.92
C ASN A 72 -9.77 -1.71 4.92
N HIS A 73 -9.41 -2.32 6.04
CA HIS A 73 -10.38 -2.65 7.09
C HIS A 73 -11.06 -1.39 7.64
N LEU A 74 -12.24 -1.56 8.21
CA LEU A 74 -12.93 -0.47 8.90
C LEU A 74 -12.27 -0.20 10.25
N SER A 75 -12.34 1.07 10.69
CA SER A 75 -11.89 1.44 12.04
C SER A 75 -12.79 0.77 13.08
N THR A 76 -12.18 0.17 14.08
CA THR A 76 -12.91 -0.32 15.27
C THR A 76 -13.11 0.82 16.27
N GLY A 77 -14.01 0.66 17.23
CA GLY A 77 -14.22 1.67 18.27
C GLY A 77 -13.01 1.87 19.21
N ARG A 78 -12.08 0.90 19.25
CA ARG A 78 -10.86 0.94 20.08
C ARG A 78 -9.67 0.38 19.31
N PRO A 79 -9.24 1.04 18.22
CA PRO A 79 -8.15 0.55 17.40
C PRO A 79 -6.83 0.59 18.18
N VAL A 80 -5.99 -0.39 17.92
CA VAL A 80 -4.58 -0.36 18.33
C VAL A 80 -3.84 0.63 17.43
N ARG A 81 -2.85 1.32 17.99
CA ARG A 81 -1.97 2.19 17.21
C ARG A 81 -1.22 1.37 16.16
N GLU A 82 -1.10 1.89 14.96
CA GLU A 82 -0.30 1.30 13.89
C GLU A 82 1.14 1.05 14.39
N GLY A 83 1.69 -0.13 14.09
CA GLY A 83 3.03 -0.52 14.56
C GLY A 83 3.15 -0.92 16.02
N ALA A 84 2.05 -1.01 16.78
CA ALA A 84 2.10 -1.45 18.17
C ALA A 84 2.53 -2.93 18.27
N THR A 85 3.56 -3.19 19.08
CA THR A 85 4.15 -4.52 19.27
C THR A 85 3.67 -5.23 20.53
N GLN A 86 2.87 -4.55 21.35
CA GLN A 86 2.41 -5.05 22.63
C GLN A 86 0.89 -5.20 22.66
N TYR A 87 0.40 -6.14 23.45
CA TYR A 87 -1.01 -6.29 23.77
C TYR A 87 -1.47 -5.14 24.66
N TYR A 88 -2.58 -4.52 24.28
CA TYR A 88 -3.27 -3.49 25.06
C TYR A 88 -4.65 -3.95 25.47
N LYS A 89 -4.90 -4.04 26.77
CA LYS A 89 -6.20 -4.41 27.31
C LYS A 89 -7.30 -3.44 26.80
N TYR A 90 -8.43 -3.98 26.42
CA TYR A 90 -9.59 -3.24 25.89
C TYR A 90 -9.41 -2.58 24.52
N GLN A 91 -8.38 -2.94 23.77
CA GLN A 91 -8.23 -2.56 22.36
C GLN A 91 -8.43 -3.78 21.45
N SER A 92 -8.63 -3.52 20.15
CA SER A 92 -8.83 -4.57 19.15
C SER A 92 -7.50 -5.22 18.78
N ASN A 93 -6.99 -6.11 19.65
CA ASN A 93 -5.74 -6.84 19.46
C ASN A 93 -5.95 -8.32 19.27
N TYR A 94 -5.00 -8.96 18.59
CA TYR A 94 -4.73 -10.39 18.74
C TYR A 94 -3.95 -10.64 20.04
N LEU A 95 -4.06 -11.86 20.59
CA LEU A 95 -3.36 -12.21 21.84
C LEU A 95 -1.94 -12.71 21.60
N ASP A 96 -1.73 -13.42 20.52
CA ASP A 96 -0.55 -14.24 20.22
C ASP A 96 0.27 -13.75 19.00
N VAL A 97 -0.27 -12.81 18.24
CA VAL A 97 0.41 -12.18 17.11
C VAL A 97 0.17 -10.67 17.12
N ARG A 98 1.02 -9.92 16.44
CA ARG A 98 0.82 -8.48 16.23
C ARG A 98 -0.37 -8.25 15.31
N ASN A 99 -0.98 -7.08 15.38
CA ASN A 99 -2.06 -6.68 14.46
C ASN A 99 -1.56 -6.44 13.03
N ASP A 100 -0.27 -6.09 12.88
CA ASP A 100 0.32 -5.88 11.56
C ASP A 100 0.35 -7.19 10.75
N PRO A 101 0.19 -7.13 9.44
CA PRO A 101 0.41 -8.29 8.58
C PRO A 101 1.90 -8.67 8.51
N LEU A 102 2.19 -9.89 8.03
CA LEU A 102 3.55 -10.29 7.68
C LEU A 102 4.08 -9.40 6.54
N TYR A 103 3.32 -9.33 5.43
CA TYR A 103 3.57 -8.38 4.35
C TYR A 103 2.29 -7.58 4.06
N PRO A 104 2.38 -6.25 4.01
CA PRO A 104 1.23 -5.41 3.70
C PRO A 104 0.82 -5.53 2.22
N PHE A 105 -0.39 -5.12 1.90
CA PHE A 105 -0.82 -4.93 0.52
C PHE A 105 0.11 -3.94 -0.20
N GLY A 106 0.41 -4.21 -1.46
CA GLY A 106 1.31 -3.39 -2.25
C GLY A 106 2.80 -3.62 -1.99
N TYR A 107 3.17 -4.48 -1.03
CA TYR A 107 4.56 -4.77 -0.69
C TYR A 107 5.27 -5.57 -1.78
N GLY A 108 6.55 -5.30 -1.95
CA GLY A 108 7.49 -6.06 -2.76
C GLY A 108 8.86 -5.41 -2.70
N ILE A 109 9.90 -6.21 -2.79
CA ILE A 109 11.28 -5.75 -2.88
C ILE A 109 11.80 -5.91 -4.30
N THR A 110 12.84 -5.17 -4.62
CA THR A 110 13.53 -5.20 -5.91
C THR A 110 15.05 -5.28 -5.69
N TYR A 111 15.84 -5.35 -6.74
CA TYR A 111 17.31 -5.41 -6.63
C TYR A 111 17.97 -4.03 -6.55
N THR A 112 17.20 -3.03 -6.22
CA THR A 112 17.64 -1.67 -5.93
C THR A 112 16.89 -1.10 -4.71
N ARG A 113 17.06 0.18 -4.43
CA ARG A 113 16.37 0.87 -3.36
C ARG A 113 15.77 2.16 -3.88
N PHE A 114 14.58 2.51 -3.39
CA PHE A 114 13.93 3.77 -3.71
C PHE A 114 13.78 4.63 -2.46
N ALA A 115 14.06 5.92 -2.60
CA ALA A 115 13.79 6.93 -1.60
C ALA A 115 12.63 7.80 -2.05
N TYR A 116 11.75 8.13 -1.12
CA TYR A 116 10.59 8.99 -1.34
C TYR A 116 10.81 10.33 -0.65
N GLY A 117 10.70 11.43 -1.40
CA GLY A 117 10.68 12.79 -0.88
C GLY A 117 9.41 13.08 -0.07
N GLU A 118 9.31 14.27 0.50
CA GLU A 118 8.08 14.70 1.17
C GLU A 118 7.00 15.02 0.11
N PRO A 119 5.75 14.56 0.31
CA PRO A 119 4.66 14.83 -0.60
C PRO A 119 4.28 16.32 -0.53
N HIS A 120 4.10 16.91 -1.70
CA HIS A 120 3.67 18.30 -1.86
C HIS A 120 2.25 18.34 -2.45
N LEU A 121 1.35 19.05 -1.78
CA LEU A 121 -0.01 19.31 -2.26
C LEU A 121 -0.06 20.69 -2.94
N SER A 122 -0.72 20.78 -4.10
CA SER A 122 -0.93 22.06 -4.80
C SER A 122 -1.81 23.03 -4.00
N ALA A 123 -2.67 22.52 -3.11
CA ALA A 123 -3.45 23.29 -2.14
C ALA A 123 -3.78 22.43 -0.91
N LYS A 124 -4.17 23.07 0.21
CA LYS A 124 -4.61 22.37 1.43
C LYS A 124 -6.11 22.11 1.47
N SER A 125 -6.86 22.74 0.60
CA SER A 125 -8.31 22.56 0.50
C SER A 125 -8.72 22.41 -0.95
N MET A 126 -9.78 21.62 -1.16
CA MET A 126 -10.40 21.35 -2.45
C MET A 126 -11.89 21.61 -2.36
N ARG A 127 -12.48 22.17 -3.40
CA ARG A 127 -13.93 22.33 -3.52
C ARG A 127 -14.57 21.04 -4.02
N THR A 128 -15.86 20.85 -3.76
CA THR A 128 -16.60 19.66 -4.23
C THR A 128 -16.69 19.55 -5.76
N ASP A 129 -16.39 20.61 -6.49
CA ASP A 129 -16.32 20.67 -7.95
C ASP A 129 -14.88 20.82 -8.48
N GLY A 130 -13.88 20.67 -7.60
CA GLY A 130 -12.47 20.89 -7.91
C GLY A 130 -11.62 19.62 -7.90
N SER A 131 -10.33 19.86 -7.98
CA SER A 131 -9.29 18.85 -7.89
C SER A 131 -8.03 19.43 -7.23
N ILE A 132 -7.12 18.56 -6.83
CA ILE A 132 -5.84 18.92 -6.20
C ILE A 132 -4.77 17.94 -6.65
N ASP A 133 -3.56 18.45 -6.84
CA ASP A 133 -2.41 17.60 -7.18
C ASP A 133 -1.59 17.26 -5.94
N LEU A 134 -1.21 15.98 -5.82
CA LEU A 134 -0.19 15.49 -4.88
C LEU A 134 1.04 15.09 -5.69
N THR A 135 2.16 15.73 -5.46
CA THR A 135 3.44 15.40 -6.09
C THR A 135 4.42 14.86 -5.07
N VAL A 136 5.11 13.77 -5.41
CA VAL A 136 6.18 13.17 -4.61
C VAL A 136 7.38 12.89 -5.49
N SER A 137 8.58 13.25 -5.03
CA SER A 137 9.82 12.85 -5.68
C SER A 137 10.20 11.44 -5.30
N VAL A 138 10.58 10.60 -6.27
CA VAL A 138 11.05 9.23 -6.06
C VAL A 138 12.40 9.09 -6.72
N GLU A 139 13.40 8.65 -5.96
CA GLU A 139 14.79 8.47 -6.39
C GLU A 139 15.17 7.00 -6.30
N ASN A 140 15.84 6.49 -7.33
CA ASN A 140 16.52 5.20 -7.26
C ASN A 140 17.92 5.39 -6.65
N THR A 141 18.05 5.07 -5.36
CA THR A 141 19.30 5.24 -4.60
C THR A 141 20.26 4.05 -4.70
N GLY A 142 19.92 3.03 -5.49
CA GLY A 142 20.79 1.87 -5.72
C GLY A 142 21.51 1.90 -7.06
N GLU A 143 22.06 0.77 -7.46
CA GLU A 143 23.01 0.66 -8.59
C GLU A 143 22.40 0.05 -9.86
N ARG A 144 21.13 -0.37 -9.82
CA ARG A 144 20.44 -1.02 -10.94
C ARG A 144 19.20 -0.24 -11.35
N GLU A 145 18.94 -0.22 -12.65
CA GLU A 145 17.64 0.22 -13.16
C GLU A 145 16.54 -0.72 -12.63
N ALA A 146 15.45 -0.13 -12.17
CA ALA A 146 14.30 -0.91 -11.71
C ALA A 146 12.99 -0.14 -11.86
N VAL A 147 11.91 -0.91 -11.71
CA VAL A 147 10.54 -0.42 -11.69
C VAL A 147 10.12 -0.16 -10.25
N GLU A 148 9.55 1.01 -10.01
CA GLU A 148 8.80 1.31 -8.78
C GLU A 148 7.31 1.46 -9.08
N ILE A 149 6.47 1.02 -8.14
CA ILE A 149 5.02 1.21 -8.16
C ILE A 149 4.68 2.18 -7.03
N VAL A 150 4.51 3.44 -7.39
CA VAL A 150 4.11 4.49 -6.44
C VAL A 150 2.62 4.40 -6.22
N GLN A 151 2.17 4.29 -4.97
CA GLN A 151 0.78 4.00 -4.61
C GLN A 151 0.18 5.18 -3.84
N LEU A 152 -1.02 5.60 -4.26
CA LEU A 152 -1.83 6.64 -3.63
C LEU A 152 -2.96 6.02 -2.84
N TYR A 153 -3.03 6.32 -1.55
CA TYR A 153 -4.13 5.93 -0.68
C TYR A 153 -4.84 7.17 -0.12
N ILE A 154 -6.14 7.06 0.09
CA ILE A 154 -6.94 8.12 0.72
C ILE A 154 -7.76 7.52 1.84
N ARG A 155 -7.91 8.28 2.92
CA ARG A 155 -8.76 7.99 4.07
C ARG A 155 -9.68 9.17 4.33
N ASP A 156 -10.97 8.90 4.40
CA ASP A 156 -11.95 9.81 4.96
C ASP A 156 -11.88 9.71 6.49
N LEU A 157 -11.64 10.83 7.17
CA LEU A 157 -11.44 10.83 8.62
C LEU A 157 -12.76 10.77 9.38
N VAL A 158 -13.82 11.43 8.86
CA VAL A 158 -15.14 11.49 9.49
C VAL A 158 -16.21 11.55 8.40
N ALA A 159 -16.99 10.49 8.26
CA ALA A 159 -18.10 10.39 7.32
C ALA A 159 -19.39 9.97 8.02
N SER A 160 -20.51 10.04 7.32
CA SER A 160 -21.84 9.62 7.81
C SER A 160 -21.92 8.11 8.10
N ILE A 161 -20.99 7.32 7.58
CA ILE A 161 -20.80 5.89 7.89
C ILE A 161 -19.34 5.59 8.19
N SER A 162 -19.05 4.42 8.78
CA SER A 162 -17.68 3.96 8.97
C SER A 162 -16.98 3.78 7.63
N ARG A 163 -15.81 4.44 7.47
CA ARG A 163 -14.99 4.36 6.27
C ARG A 163 -13.75 3.50 6.50
N PRO A 164 -13.19 2.87 5.45
CA PRO A 164 -11.91 2.18 5.53
C PRO A 164 -10.79 3.07 6.06
N VAL A 165 -9.85 2.47 6.81
CA VAL A 165 -8.67 3.19 7.33
C VAL A 165 -7.76 3.72 6.23
N LYS A 166 -7.87 3.18 5.02
CA LYS A 166 -7.28 3.67 3.77
C LYS A 166 -7.87 2.91 2.58
N GLU A 167 -7.90 3.54 1.42
CA GLU A 167 -8.31 2.94 0.15
C GLU A 167 -7.29 3.32 -0.92
N LEU A 168 -6.82 2.34 -1.71
CA LEU A 168 -5.99 2.61 -2.88
C LEU A 168 -6.84 3.36 -3.91
N LYS A 169 -6.43 4.57 -4.27
CA LYS A 169 -7.14 5.43 -5.23
C LYS A 169 -6.36 5.66 -6.52
N GLY A 170 -5.07 5.31 -6.54
CA GLY A 170 -4.25 5.40 -7.73
C GLY A 170 -2.89 4.73 -7.54
N PHE A 171 -2.23 4.43 -8.64
CA PHE A 171 -0.84 4.00 -8.65
C PHE A 171 -0.18 4.40 -9.96
N GLU A 172 1.14 4.65 -9.90
CA GLU A 172 1.97 4.96 -11.06
C GLU A 172 3.14 3.99 -11.13
N ARG A 173 3.37 3.45 -12.33
CA ARG A 173 4.50 2.58 -12.64
C ARG A 173 5.59 3.40 -13.30
N ILE A 174 6.70 3.58 -12.62
CA ILE A 174 7.85 4.32 -13.12
C ILE A 174 9.08 3.42 -13.27
N VAL A 175 9.92 3.70 -14.27
CA VAL A 175 11.22 3.07 -14.45
C VAL A 175 12.27 4.12 -14.14
N LEU A 176 13.20 3.82 -13.25
CA LEU A 176 14.28 4.71 -12.85
C LEU A 176 15.62 4.01 -12.98
N ARG A 177 16.56 4.67 -13.67
CA ARG A 177 17.96 4.24 -13.71
C ARG A 177 18.62 4.47 -12.35
N ALA A 178 19.78 3.86 -12.13
CA ALA A 178 20.60 4.13 -10.96
C ALA A 178 20.86 5.63 -10.80
N GLY A 179 20.55 6.20 -9.62
CA GLY A 179 20.68 7.63 -9.32
C GLY A 179 19.64 8.56 -9.97
N GLU A 180 18.70 8.01 -10.75
CA GLU A 180 17.63 8.82 -11.35
C GLU A 180 16.57 9.16 -10.32
N SER A 181 16.12 10.43 -10.36
CA SER A 181 14.98 10.92 -9.57
C SER A 181 13.88 11.41 -10.52
N ARG A 182 12.62 11.20 -10.11
CA ARG A 182 11.44 11.64 -10.87
C ARG A 182 10.32 12.07 -9.92
N ASP A 183 9.66 13.16 -10.29
CA ASP A 183 8.43 13.58 -9.64
C ASP A 183 7.25 12.79 -10.20
N VAL A 184 6.44 12.23 -9.29
CA VAL A 184 5.18 11.54 -9.59
C VAL A 184 4.04 12.38 -9.05
N THR A 185 3.10 12.73 -9.93
CA THR A 185 1.96 13.57 -9.59
C THR A 185 0.66 12.78 -9.73
N PHE A 186 -0.14 12.74 -8.68
CA PHE A 186 -1.49 12.21 -8.67
C PHE A 186 -2.49 13.36 -8.70
N HIS A 187 -3.41 13.31 -9.64
CA HIS A 187 -4.52 14.26 -9.75
C HIS A 187 -5.72 13.73 -8.96
N ILE A 188 -5.95 14.29 -7.78
CA ILE A 188 -7.02 13.87 -6.85
C ILE A 188 -8.28 14.66 -7.21
N THR A 189 -9.31 13.93 -7.65
CA THR A 189 -10.61 14.50 -8.03
C THR A 189 -11.67 14.25 -6.96
N ALA A 190 -12.76 14.99 -7.02
CA ALA A 190 -13.92 14.80 -6.15
C ALA A 190 -14.49 13.36 -6.24
N ASP A 191 -14.45 12.73 -7.42
CA ASP A 191 -14.94 11.36 -7.60
C ASP A 191 -14.14 10.32 -6.82
N MET A 192 -12.86 10.53 -6.58
CA MET A 192 -12.03 9.66 -5.74
C MET A 192 -12.45 9.66 -4.27
N LEU A 193 -13.16 10.70 -3.82
CA LEU A 193 -13.59 10.90 -2.43
C LEU A 193 -15.03 10.43 -2.17
N LYS A 194 -15.79 10.12 -3.23
CA LYS A 194 -17.17 9.64 -3.12
C LYS A 194 -17.26 8.23 -2.53
N PHE A 195 -18.39 7.98 -1.88
CA PHE A 195 -18.74 6.67 -1.32
C PHE A 195 -20.27 6.48 -1.29
N TYR A 196 -20.71 5.25 -1.06
CA TYR A 196 -22.12 4.94 -0.83
C TYR A 196 -22.46 5.13 0.64
N ASN A 197 -23.47 5.98 0.94
CA ASN A 197 -23.96 6.21 2.29
C ASN A 197 -24.94 5.10 2.75
N ALA A 198 -25.54 5.25 3.93
CA ALA A 198 -26.49 4.27 4.48
C ALA A 198 -27.77 4.11 3.63
N ASN A 199 -28.12 5.09 2.80
CA ASN A 199 -29.26 5.06 1.88
C ASN A 199 -28.91 4.48 0.51
N LEU A 200 -27.69 3.99 0.32
CA LEU A 200 -27.12 3.52 -0.97
C LEU A 200 -27.02 4.63 -2.03
N GLU A 201 -26.90 5.87 -1.61
CA GLU A 201 -26.64 7.01 -2.48
C GLU A 201 -25.13 7.22 -2.61
N TYR A 202 -24.64 7.45 -3.85
CA TYR A 202 -23.22 7.73 -4.12
C TYR A 202 -22.94 9.21 -3.88
N VAL A 203 -22.41 9.53 -2.71
CA VAL A 203 -22.30 10.89 -2.19
C VAL A 203 -20.86 11.35 -2.01
N LEU A 204 -20.69 12.65 -1.97
CA LEU A 204 -19.46 13.35 -1.61
C LEU A 204 -19.77 14.21 -0.37
N GLU A 205 -19.11 13.94 0.74
CA GLU A 205 -19.29 14.68 1.98
C GLU A 205 -18.10 15.61 2.25
N PRO A 206 -18.35 16.91 2.54
CA PRO A 206 -17.30 17.81 2.99
C PRO A 206 -16.66 17.33 4.29
N GLY A 207 -15.37 17.51 4.44
CA GLY A 207 -14.62 17.05 5.61
C GLY A 207 -13.13 16.98 5.36
N ASP A 208 -12.42 16.43 6.34
CA ASP A 208 -10.97 16.23 6.27
C ASP A 208 -10.61 14.82 5.77
N PHE A 209 -9.69 14.79 4.85
CA PHE A 209 -9.13 13.55 4.29
C PHE A 209 -7.64 13.47 4.55
N GLU A 210 -7.16 12.28 4.84
CA GLU A 210 -5.73 11.97 4.85
C GLU A 210 -5.35 11.36 3.49
N VAL A 211 -4.35 11.95 2.84
CA VAL A 211 -3.80 11.49 1.57
C VAL A 211 -2.42 10.89 1.86
N MET A 212 -2.18 9.69 1.37
CA MET A 212 -1.00 8.91 1.67
C MET A 212 -0.35 8.44 0.38
N VAL A 213 0.98 8.56 0.27
CA VAL A 213 1.75 8.11 -0.89
C VAL A 213 2.97 7.31 -0.45
N GLY A 214 3.25 6.20 -1.13
CA GLY A 214 4.39 5.34 -0.80
C GLY A 214 4.45 4.04 -1.60
N PRO A 215 5.41 3.17 -1.27
CA PRO A 215 5.64 1.90 -1.97
C PRO A 215 4.63 0.79 -1.63
N ASN A 216 3.87 0.91 -0.55
CA ASN A 216 2.89 -0.08 -0.10
C ASN A 216 1.93 0.53 0.92
N SER A 217 0.92 -0.23 1.38
CA SER A 217 -0.12 0.28 2.27
C SER A 217 0.34 0.60 3.71
N ARG A 218 1.54 0.19 4.12
CA ARG A 218 2.12 0.47 5.44
C ARG A 218 3.10 1.63 5.38
N ASP A 219 4.05 1.57 4.46
CA ASP A 219 5.19 2.48 4.38
C ASP A 219 4.80 3.69 3.50
N VAL A 220 4.01 4.59 4.07
CA VAL A 220 3.45 5.77 3.37
C VAL A 220 3.81 7.06 4.09
N LYS A 221 4.00 8.12 3.30
CA LYS A 221 4.03 9.50 3.78
C LYS A 221 2.64 10.10 3.70
N ARG A 222 2.29 10.96 4.65
CA ARG A 222 0.92 11.44 4.89
C ARG A 222 0.81 12.93 4.72
N SER A 223 -0.26 13.38 4.10
CA SER A 223 -0.68 14.78 4.01
C SER A 223 -2.18 14.86 4.32
N ARG A 224 -2.68 16.05 4.64
CA ARG A 224 -4.10 16.29 4.90
C ARG A 224 -4.65 17.32 3.92
N ILE A 225 -5.86 17.06 3.44
CA ILE A 225 -6.65 17.99 2.65
C ILE A 225 -8.03 18.16 3.28
N THR A 226 -8.63 19.33 3.10
CA THR A 226 -10.02 19.61 3.52
C THR A 226 -10.88 19.79 2.28
N LEU A 227 -11.93 19.00 2.15
CA LEU A 227 -12.96 19.17 1.13
C LEU A 227 -14.01 20.19 1.65
N VAL A 228 -14.18 21.27 0.91
CA VAL A 228 -15.15 22.32 1.23
C VAL A 228 -16.28 22.37 0.21
N PRO A 229 -17.52 22.74 0.61
CA PRO A 229 -18.61 22.90 -0.33
C PRO A 229 -18.30 23.93 -1.41
N SER A 230 -18.76 23.67 -2.64
CA SER A 230 -18.78 24.71 -3.69
C SER A 230 -19.78 25.81 -3.28
N ILE A 231 -19.37 27.06 -3.42
CA ILE A 231 -20.27 28.19 -3.16
C ILE A 231 -21.23 28.26 -4.35
N SER A 232 -22.51 27.94 -4.14
CA SER A 232 -23.54 28.29 -5.11
C SER A 232 -23.68 29.81 -5.13
N VAL A 233 -23.11 30.45 -6.13
CA VAL A 233 -23.48 31.84 -6.43
C VAL A 233 -24.93 31.81 -6.90
N LYS A 234 -25.85 32.28 -6.07
CA LYS A 234 -27.25 32.49 -6.43
C LYS A 234 -27.37 33.72 -7.31
#